data_1e9289f05f6d923b54bb708759cf1a1d
#
_entry.id   1e9289f05f6d923b54bb708759cf1a1d
#
_cell.length_a   1.000
_cell.length_b   1.000
_cell.length_c   1.000
_cell.angle_alpha   90.00
_cell.angle_beta   90.00
_cell.angle_gamma   90.00
#
_symmetry.space_group_name_H-M   'P 1'
#
loop_
_entity.id
_entity.type
_entity.pdbx_description
1 polymer ?
#
loop_
_entity_poly.entity_id
_entity_poly.type
_entity_poly.pdbx_seq_one_letter_code
_entity_poly.pdbx_strand_id
1 'polypeptide(L)'
;MTIIEGCNEFCSFCVVPYTRGNERMRPKADILAEVRAAADSGHREIQLLGQIVNHYAAPDDSTCDFTALVEAIHDIDGVERIRFASPHPRHFSVRFLEAMQRLPKIAGICTSRCSPARRAC
;
A
#
# COMPACT_ATOMS: atom_id res chain seq x y z
N MET A 1 -5.94 -6.82 -3.30
CA MET A 1 -4.70 -7.49 -3.80
C MET A 1 -3.56 -7.24 -2.84
N THR A 2 -2.75 -8.25 -2.57
CA THR A 2 -1.58 -8.13 -1.68
C THR A 2 -0.39 -7.61 -2.47
N ILE A 3 0.29 -6.56 -1.96
CA ILE A 3 1.48 -5.98 -2.58
C ILE A 3 2.74 -6.19 -1.72
N ILE A 4 2.57 -6.41 -0.40
CA ILE A 4 3.63 -6.71 0.56
C ILE A 4 3.17 -7.86 1.45
N GLU A 5 4.04 -8.84 1.64
CA GLU A 5 3.89 -9.93 2.61
C GLU A 5 5.00 -9.88 3.65
N GLY A 6 4.71 -10.27 4.90
CA GLY A 6 5.66 -10.21 6.00
C GLY A 6 5.89 -8.79 6.52
N CYS A 7 6.74 -8.64 7.52
CA CYS A 7 7.04 -7.35 8.13
C CYS A 7 8.39 -7.39 8.86
N ASN A 8 9.20 -6.36 8.65
CA ASN A 8 10.50 -6.20 9.32
C ASN A 8 10.45 -5.20 10.48
N GLU A 9 9.27 -4.67 10.82
CA GLU A 9 9.07 -3.82 11.99
C GLU A 9 8.79 -4.69 13.23
N PHE A 10 9.71 -4.69 14.19
CA PHE A 10 9.59 -5.43 15.43
C PHE A 10 8.87 -4.60 16.50
N CYS A 11 7.60 -4.30 16.29
CA CYS A 11 6.79 -3.61 17.28
C CYS A 11 6.62 -4.47 18.53
N SER A 12 6.69 -3.87 19.73
CA SER A 12 6.74 -4.57 21.03
C SER A 12 5.61 -5.56 21.33
N PHE A 13 4.48 -5.44 20.66
CA PHE A 13 3.29 -6.28 20.85
C PHE A 13 2.95 -7.13 19.60
N CYS A 14 3.76 -7.08 18.54
CA CYS A 14 3.39 -7.64 17.26
C CYS A 14 4.08 -8.98 16.98
N VAL A 15 3.28 -10.01 16.67
CA VAL A 15 3.75 -11.35 16.34
C VAL A 15 4.05 -11.53 14.84
N VAL A 16 3.66 -10.58 13.99
CA VAL A 16 3.74 -10.71 12.52
C VAL A 16 5.14 -11.08 12.00
N PRO A 17 6.25 -10.46 12.43
CA PRO A 17 7.57 -10.83 11.95
C PRO A 17 7.91 -12.31 12.20
N TYR A 18 7.39 -12.89 13.28
CA TYR A 18 7.63 -14.28 13.66
C TYR A 18 6.73 -15.28 12.94
N THR A 19 5.53 -14.86 12.54
CA THR A 19 4.52 -15.73 11.91
C THR A 19 4.47 -15.63 10.41
N ARG A 20 4.78 -14.46 9.84
CA ARG A 20 4.77 -14.22 8.38
C ARG A 20 6.16 -14.04 7.78
N GLY A 21 7.19 -13.97 8.63
CA GLY A 21 8.57 -13.81 8.21
C GLY A 21 8.92 -12.43 7.68
N ASN A 22 10.07 -12.37 7.00
CA ASN A 22 10.61 -11.15 6.45
C ASN A 22 9.71 -10.54 5.36
N GLU A 23 9.79 -9.24 5.24
CA GLU A 23 9.09 -8.47 4.24
C GLU A 23 9.47 -8.88 2.82
N ARG A 24 8.47 -9.14 2.01
CA ARG A 24 8.61 -9.48 0.58
C ARG A 24 7.65 -8.61 -0.21
N MET A 25 8.20 -7.87 -1.15
CA MET A 25 7.45 -6.96 -1.99
C MET A 25 7.23 -7.57 -3.37
N ARG A 26 6.03 -7.43 -3.90
CA ARG A 26 5.71 -7.90 -5.25
C ARG A 26 6.27 -6.94 -6.30
N PRO A 27 6.72 -7.44 -7.46
CA PRO A 27 7.11 -6.59 -8.58
C PRO A 27 5.99 -5.65 -9.02
N LYS A 28 6.34 -4.41 -9.34
CA LYS A 28 5.41 -3.40 -9.88
C LYS A 28 4.70 -3.89 -11.13
N ALA A 29 5.44 -4.54 -12.03
CA ALA A 29 4.89 -5.05 -13.28
C ALA A 29 3.73 -6.05 -13.05
N ASP A 30 3.90 -6.97 -12.09
CA ASP A 30 2.88 -7.97 -11.74
C ASP A 30 1.64 -7.33 -11.12
N ILE A 31 1.84 -6.34 -10.23
CA ILE A 31 0.74 -5.60 -9.62
C ILE A 31 -0.07 -4.87 -10.68
N LEU A 32 0.59 -4.14 -11.59
CA LEU A 32 -0.10 -3.38 -12.64
C LEU A 32 -0.81 -4.31 -13.64
N ALA A 33 -0.24 -5.47 -13.96
CA ALA A 33 -0.89 -6.47 -14.82
C ALA A 33 -2.18 -7.00 -14.17
N GLU A 34 -2.14 -7.32 -12.86
CA GLU A 34 -3.31 -7.79 -12.11
C GLU A 34 -4.39 -6.69 -11.98
N VAL A 35 -3.98 -5.43 -11.79
CA VAL A 35 -4.93 -4.29 -11.74
C VAL A 35 -5.63 -4.12 -13.10
N ARG A 36 -4.89 -4.19 -14.22
CA ARG A 36 -5.49 -4.10 -15.57
C ARG A 36 -6.48 -5.23 -15.81
N ALA A 37 -6.09 -6.47 -15.49
CA ALA A 37 -6.98 -7.62 -15.64
C ALA A 37 -8.26 -7.48 -14.79
N ALA A 38 -8.13 -6.95 -13.57
CA ALA A 38 -9.29 -6.68 -12.72
C ALA A 38 -10.19 -5.58 -13.31
N ALA A 39 -9.61 -4.49 -13.81
CA ALA A 39 -10.35 -3.39 -14.46
C ALA A 39 -11.08 -3.88 -15.72
N ASP A 40 -10.42 -4.69 -16.56
CA ASP A 40 -11.01 -5.32 -17.76
C ASP A 40 -12.17 -6.26 -17.41
N SER A 41 -12.10 -6.92 -16.24
CA SER A 41 -13.17 -7.75 -15.70
C SER A 41 -14.32 -6.95 -15.05
N GLY A 42 -14.25 -5.61 -15.06
CA GLY A 42 -15.29 -4.73 -14.54
C GLY A 42 -15.12 -4.32 -13.07
N HIS A 43 -14.01 -4.66 -12.42
CA HIS A 43 -13.74 -4.22 -11.05
C HIS A 43 -13.31 -2.74 -11.04
N ARG A 44 -14.10 -1.90 -10.39
CA ARG A 44 -13.88 -0.44 -10.34
C ARG A 44 -13.09 0.01 -9.12
N GLU A 45 -13.04 -0.81 -8.09
CA GLU A 45 -12.35 -0.52 -6.84
C GLU A 45 -11.20 -1.50 -6.63
N ILE A 46 -10.01 -0.97 -6.38
CA ILE A 46 -8.79 -1.74 -6.09
C ILE A 46 -8.38 -1.48 -4.65
N GLN A 47 -8.26 -2.53 -3.85
CA GLN A 47 -7.77 -2.44 -2.48
C GLN A 47 -6.37 -3.05 -2.38
N LEU A 48 -5.38 -2.23 -2.03
CA LEU A 48 -3.99 -2.65 -1.79
C LEU A 48 -3.84 -3.13 -0.35
N LEU A 49 -3.24 -4.30 -0.18
CA LEU A 49 -3.06 -4.95 1.11
C LEU A 49 -1.58 -5.21 1.38
N GLY A 50 -1.19 -5.03 2.64
CA GLY A 50 0.13 -5.33 3.16
C GLY A 50 0.16 -5.23 4.67
N GLN A 51 1.22 -5.69 5.30
CA GLN A 51 1.39 -5.53 6.76
C GLN A 51 1.68 -4.06 7.11
N ILE A 52 2.48 -3.40 6.27
CA ILE A 52 2.72 -1.95 6.24
C ILE A 52 2.64 -1.51 4.79
N VAL A 53 1.45 -1.28 4.28
CA VAL A 53 1.22 -1.09 2.84
C VAL A 53 2.00 0.07 2.25
N ASN A 54 2.18 1.15 3.00
CA ASN A 54 2.90 2.37 2.57
C ASN A 54 4.43 2.29 2.72
N HIS A 55 4.96 1.12 3.10
CA HIS A 55 6.41 0.83 3.04
C HIS A 55 6.83 0.20 1.71
N TYR A 56 5.90 0.03 0.78
CA TYR A 56 6.16 -0.60 -0.50
C TYR A 56 7.27 0.13 -1.28
N ALA A 57 8.23 -0.68 -1.78
CA ALA A 57 9.22 -0.29 -2.77
C ALA A 57 9.35 -1.43 -3.78
N ALA A 58 9.25 -1.12 -5.06
CA ALA A 58 9.26 -2.15 -6.10
C ALA A 58 10.62 -2.82 -6.21
N PRO A 59 10.71 -4.16 -6.21
CA PRO A 59 11.98 -4.85 -6.39
C PRO A 59 12.51 -4.80 -7.84
N ASP A 60 11.62 -4.54 -8.79
CA ASP A 60 11.89 -4.43 -10.23
C ASP A 60 12.13 -2.98 -10.69
N ASP A 61 11.82 -2.00 -9.86
CA ASP A 61 11.98 -0.57 -10.17
C ASP A 61 12.38 0.21 -8.91
N SER A 62 13.66 0.47 -8.73
CA SER A 62 14.21 1.16 -7.56
C SER A 62 13.70 2.59 -7.37
N THR A 63 13.05 3.17 -8.39
CA THR A 63 12.46 4.52 -8.32
C THR A 63 11.00 4.49 -7.91
N CYS A 64 10.37 3.31 -7.87
CA CYS A 64 8.97 3.12 -7.59
C CYS A 64 8.72 2.82 -6.11
N ASP A 65 8.39 3.84 -5.36
CA ASP A 65 7.84 3.75 -4.01
C ASP A 65 6.31 3.54 -4.03
N PHE A 66 5.70 3.47 -2.85
CA PHE A 66 4.25 3.35 -2.71
C PHE A 66 3.48 4.46 -3.43
N THR A 67 4.00 5.69 -3.40
CA THR A 67 3.38 6.84 -4.08
C THR A 67 3.37 6.65 -5.58
N ALA A 68 4.52 6.29 -6.16
CA ALA A 68 4.63 6.04 -7.60
C ALA A 68 3.78 4.84 -8.06
N LEU A 69 3.63 3.80 -7.22
CA LEU A 69 2.73 2.69 -7.50
C LEU A 69 1.27 3.16 -7.56
N VAL A 70 0.82 3.94 -6.59
CA VAL A 70 -0.55 4.45 -6.54
C VAL A 70 -0.83 5.41 -7.71
N GLU A 71 0.13 6.25 -8.09
CA GLU A 71 0.05 7.10 -9.28
C GLU A 71 -0.12 6.25 -10.55
N ALA A 72 0.69 5.20 -10.70
CA ALA A 72 0.59 4.29 -11.85
C ALA A 72 -0.74 3.53 -11.92
N ILE A 73 -1.30 3.14 -10.76
CA ILE A 73 -2.63 2.51 -10.70
C ILE A 73 -3.73 3.51 -11.02
N HIS A 74 -3.59 4.76 -10.56
CA HIS A 74 -4.54 5.84 -10.86
C HIS A 74 -4.71 6.07 -12.36
N ASP A 75 -3.63 5.94 -13.13
CA ASP A 75 -3.63 6.15 -14.58
C ASP A 75 -4.25 5.00 -15.38
N ILE A 76 -4.62 3.89 -14.72
CA ILE A 76 -5.27 2.77 -15.39
C ILE A 76 -6.74 3.08 -15.63
N ASP A 77 -7.17 2.94 -16.89
CA ASP A 77 -8.57 3.07 -17.27
C ASP A 77 -9.42 1.98 -16.63
N GLY A 78 -10.63 2.32 -16.22
CA GLY A 78 -11.56 1.39 -15.56
C GLY A 78 -11.41 1.34 -14.04
N VAL A 79 -10.30 1.79 -13.46
CA VAL A 79 -10.16 1.97 -12.00
C VAL A 79 -10.80 3.30 -11.59
N GLU A 80 -11.77 3.26 -10.69
CA GLU A 80 -12.46 4.44 -10.19
C GLU A 80 -12.09 4.77 -8.74
N ARG A 81 -11.65 3.75 -7.97
CA ARG A 81 -11.30 3.93 -6.56
C ARG A 81 -10.12 3.07 -6.16
N ILE A 82 -9.18 3.69 -5.44
CA ILE A 82 -8.03 3.02 -4.86
C ILE A 82 -8.13 3.11 -3.34
N ARG A 83 -8.07 1.97 -2.68
CA ARG A 83 -8.00 1.86 -1.22
C ARG A 83 -6.73 1.15 -0.81
N PHE A 84 -6.31 1.39 0.40
CA PHE A 84 -5.20 0.67 1.02
C PHE A 84 -5.48 0.44 2.51
N ALA A 85 -4.98 -0.68 3.02
CA ALA A 85 -5.18 -1.09 4.39
C ALA A 85 -3.84 -1.18 5.14
N SER A 86 -3.88 -0.90 6.45
CA SER A 86 -2.73 -1.00 7.35
C SER A 86 -1.53 -0.10 6.99
N PRO A 87 -1.74 1.18 6.65
CA PRO A 87 -0.61 2.10 6.55
C PRO A 87 -0.02 2.35 7.94
N HIS A 88 1.30 2.54 8.00
CA HIS A 88 1.99 2.88 9.24
C HIS A 88 2.37 4.37 9.23
N PRO A 89 2.14 5.13 10.31
CA PRO A 89 2.41 6.58 10.36
C PRO A 89 3.85 6.96 10.03
N ARG A 90 4.83 6.11 10.39
CA ARG A 90 6.26 6.35 10.13
C ARG A 90 6.59 6.47 8.63
N HIS A 91 5.84 5.78 7.78
CA HIS A 91 6.09 5.69 6.34
C HIS A 91 5.19 6.61 5.50
N PHE A 92 4.56 7.62 6.12
CA PHE A 92 3.90 8.69 5.39
C PHE A 92 4.92 9.73 4.95
N SER A 93 5.10 9.86 3.65
CA SER A 93 5.91 10.93 3.06
C SER A 93 5.03 12.14 2.72
N VAL A 94 5.62 13.33 2.71
CA VAL A 94 4.93 14.55 2.25
C VAL A 94 4.44 14.36 0.81
N ARG A 95 5.26 13.76 -0.06
CA ARG A 95 4.90 13.43 -1.44
C ARG A 95 3.62 12.57 -1.52
N PHE A 96 3.47 11.58 -0.64
CA PHE A 96 2.28 10.75 -0.62
C PHE A 96 1.04 11.54 -0.16
N LEU A 97 1.16 12.41 0.84
CA LEU A 97 0.07 13.26 1.29
C LEU A 97 -0.39 14.24 0.20
N GLU A 98 0.55 14.83 -0.54
CA GLU A 98 0.26 15.66 -1.71
C GLU A 98 -0.42 14.85 -2.82
N ALA A 99 0.04 13.63 -3.08
CA ALA A 99 -0.60 12.73 -4.04
C ALA A 99 -2.04 12.40 -3.65
N MET A 100 -2.32 12.16 -2.35
CA MET A 100 -3.69 11.93 -1.86
C MET A 100 -4.63 13.13 -2.12
N GLN A 101 -4.11 14.35 -2.09
CA GLN A 101 -4.92 15.55 -2.40
C GLN A 101 -5.13 15.71 -3.91
N ARG A 102 -4.14 15.34 -4.71
CA ARG A 102 -4.13 15.52 -6.16
C ARG A 102 -4.89 14.43 -6.91
N LEU A 103 -4.90 13.20 -6.39
CA LEU A 103 -5.42 12.02 -7.07
C LEU A 103 -6.83 11.68 -6.57
N PRO A 104 -7.90 12.03 -7.33
CA PRO A 104 -9.29 11.90 -6.86
C PRO A 104 -9.75 10.45 -6.70
N LYS A 105 -9.09 9.47 -7.33
CA LYS A 105 -9.43 8.06 -7.18
C LYS A 105 -8.97 7.46 -5.83
N ILE A 106 -8.09 8.14 -5.10
CA ILE A 106 -7.68 7.68 -3.77
C ILE A 106 -8.82 7.94 -2.78
N ALA A 107 -9.35 6.87 -2.19
CA ALA A 107 -10.36 7.00 -1.15
C ALA A 107 -9.74 7.56 0.14
N GLY A 108 -10.24 8.69 0.62
CA GLY A 108 -9.70 9.44 1.76
C GLY A 108 -9.87 8.78 3.14
N ILE A 109 -10.29 7.51 3.22
CA ILE A 109 -10.40 6.77 4.47
C ILE A 109 -9.11 5.97 4.67
N CYS A 110 -8.19 6.56 5.42
CA CYS A 110 -7.02 5.85 5.94
C CYS A 110 -7.42 5.15 7.24
N THR A 111 -7.63 3.83 7.19
CA THR A 111 -7.72 3.02 8.40
C THR A 111 -6.31 2.76 8.93
N SER A 112 -5.69 3.79 9.52
CA SER A 112 -4.46 3.57 10.28
C SER A 112 -4.83 2.89 11.59
N ARG A 113 -4.23 1.74 11.89
CA ARG A 113 -4.29 1.14 13.23
C ARG A 113 -3.42 1.97 14.17
N CYS A 114 -3.95 3.07 14.68
CA CYS A 114 -3.40 3.67 15.88
C CYS A 114 -3.74 2.76 17.04
N SER A 115 -2.80 1.92 17.45
CA SER A 115 -2.92 1.21 18.71
C SER A 115 -2.95 2.22 19.87
N PRO A 116 -3.93 2.16 20.81
CA PRO A 116 -3.97 3.04 21.96
C PRO A 116 -2.80 2.87 22.93
N ALA A 117 -1.92 1.90 22.70
CA ALA A 117 -0.76 1.62 23.54
C ALA A 117 0.41 2.65 23.40
N ARG A 118 0.27 3.70 22.57
CA ARG A 118 1.29 4.74 22.43
C ARG A 118 1.13 5.92 23.40
N ARG A 119 0.75 5.67 24.66
CA ARG A 119 0.90 6.67 25.74
C ARG A 119 2.20 6.53 26.53
N ALA A 120 3.10 5.67 26.10
CA ALA A 120 4.39 5.45 26.77
C ALA A 120 5.51 5.28 25.73
N CYS A 121 5.87 6.38 25.06
CA CYS A 121 7.19 6.63 24.46
C CYS A 121 7.46 8.11 24.55
#